data_3acc281892edffb5d30ee89d736475f1
#
_entry.id   3acc281892edffb5d30ee89d736475f1
#
_cell.length_a   1.000
_cell.length_b   1.000
_cell.length_c   1.000
_cell.angle_alpha   90.00
_cell.angle_beta   90.00
_cell.angle_gamma   90.00
#
_symmetry.space_group_name_H-M   'P 1'
#
loop_
_entity.id
_entity.type
_entity.pdbx_description
1 polymer ?
#
loop_
_entity_poly.entity_id
_entity_poly.type
_entity_poly.pdbx_seq_one_letter_code
_entity_poly.pdbx_strand_id
1 'polypeptide(L)'
;MDHAKAWIRSLWQSNIWIACNALALHILVGECLGLTPDWTTSFVVFGGTCFVYNALRYRVRNDEDASAHPIVAWQVSHYKVSQALMLLGFGIAAIGALRLPLSILIVLFVAIGLVWIYMRFLRAVGWLKTIIVGVVWSIVLIVPFQLAWSLDEVLLSIMIALFIIGLTLPFEIHDQTFDSMAHPAMKTVVHRLGMQATIRLSIGCFVVVGLLSTYLGMVSGVIISLVCTGFVLQCHEKTPESHYYFLLDGMMAAWLMIEWALPY
;
A
#
# COMPACT_ATOMS: atom_id res chain seq x y z
N MET A 1 -25.33 8.94 13.50
CA MET A 1 -23.92 8.51 13.74
C MET A 1 -23.58 7.20 13.01
N ASP A 2 -24.55 6.28 12.84
CA ASP A 2 -24.30 4.96 12.23
C ASP A 2 -24.10 4.99 10.71
N HIS A 3 -24.79 5.88 10.00
CA HIS A 3 -24.61 6.03 8.54
C HIS A 3 -23.20 6.49 8.15
N ALA A 4 -22.60 7.42 8.89
CA ALA A 4 -21.24 7.89 8.61
C ALA A 4 -20.19 6.78 8.82
N LYS A 5 -20.35 5.98 9.90
CA LYS A 5 -19.48 4.84 10.15
C LYS A 5 -19.61 3.76 9.07
N ALA A 6 -20.83 3.50 8.60
CA ALA A 6 -21.07 2.55 7.52
C ALA A 6 -20.43 3.02 6.20
N TRP A 7 -20.51 4.31 5.89
CA TRP A 7 -19.88 4.91 4.71
C TRP A 7 -18.35 4.80 4.75
N ILE A 8 -17.73 5.19 5.86
CA ILE A 8 -16.29 5.08 6.06
C ILE A 8 -15.85 3.61 5.92
N ARG A 9 -16.62 2.68 6.50
CA ARG A 9 -16.35 1.25 6.40
C ARG A 9 -16.38 0.77 4.94
N SER A 10 -17.36 1.19 4.16
CA SER A 10 -17.48 0.83 2.75
C SER A 10 -16.31 1.37 1.90
N LEU A 11 -15.76 2.54 2.22
CA LEU A 11 -14.62 3.11 1.48
C LEU A 11 -13.38 2.22 1.55
N TRP A 12 -12.97 1.75 2.74
CA TRP A 12 -11.80 0.90 2.84
C TRP A 12 -12.09 -0.56 2.43
N GLN A 13 -13.31 -1.07 2.66
CA GLN A 13 -13.70 -2.40 2.23
C GLN A 13 -13.78 -2.55 0.71
N SER A 14 -14.11 -1.47 -0.01
CA SER A 14 -14.14 -1.42 -1.48
C SER A 14 -12.76 -1.25 -2.14
N ASN A 15 -11.70 -1.07 -1.37
CA ASN A 15 -10.35 -0.71 -1.82
C ASN A 15 -10.23 0.66 -2.52
N ILE A 16 -11.27 1.49 -2.52
CA ILE A 16 -11.18 2.86 -3.02
C ILE A 16 -10.22 3.68 -2.16
N TRP A 17 -10.29 3.49 -0.83
CA TRP A 17 -9.44 4.20 0.11
C TRP A 17 -7.95 3.99 -0.17
N ILE A 18 -7.51 2.75 -0.35
CA ILE A 18 -6.11 2.45 -0.65
C ILE A 18 -5.70 3.00 -2.03
N ALA A 19 -6.61 3.02 -3.02
CA ALA A 19 -6.34 3.63 -4.31
C ALA A 19 -6.19 5.16 -4.23
N CYS A 20 -7.01 5.84 -3.41
CA CYS A 20 -6.85 7.27 -3.12
C CYS A 20 -5.52 7.56 -2.41
N ASN A 21 -5.13 6.72 -1.46
CA ASN A 21 -3.86 6.85 -0.75
C ASN A 21 -2.65 6.59 -1.65
N ALA A 22 -2.75 5.64 -2.59
CA ALA A 22 -1.74 5.43 -3.63
C ALA A 22 -1.55 6.68 -4.51
N LEU A 23 -2.68 7.29 -4.92
CA LEU A 23 -2.65 8.53 -5.70
C LEU A 23 -2.03 9.68 -4.90
N ALA A 24 -2.40 9.83 -3.63
CA ALA A 24 -1.82 10.85 -2.75
C ALA A 24 -0.30 10.68 -2.60
N LEU A 25 0.17 9.46 -2.41
CA LEU A 25 1.59 9.17 -2.31
C LEU A 25 2.32 9.39 -3.65
N HIS A 26 1.67 9.12 -4.80
CA HIS A 26 2.21 9.42 -6.12
C HIS A 26 2.38 10.94 -6.33
N ILE A 27 1.39 11.73 -5.91
CA ILE A 27 1.46 13.20 -5.95
C ILE A 27 2.62 13.69 -5.06
N LEU A 28 2.73 13.18 -3.84
CA LEU A 28 3.83 13.51 -2.94
C LEU A 28 5.20 13.21 -3.57
N VAL A 29 5.38 12.05 -4.20
CA VAL A 29 6.61 11.72 -4.92
C VAL A 29 6.92 12.75 -6.01
N GLY A 30 5.91 13.19 -6.76
CA GLY A 30 6.06 14.27 -7.73
C GLY A 30 6.55 15.56 -7.10
N GLU A 31 5.93 16.01 -6.01
CA GLU A 31 6.35 17.20 -5.26
C GLU A 31 7.81 17.10 -4.82
N CYS A 32 8.21 15.96 -4.23
CA CYS A 32 9.58 15.72 -3.79
C CYS A 32 10.60 15.75 -4.94
N LEU A 33 10.19 15.41 -6.15
CA LEU A 33 11.02 15.44 -7.35
C LEU A 33 10.97 16.79 -8.08
N GLY A 34 10.18 17.76 -7.61
CA GLY A 34 9.89 19.00 -8.31
C GLY A 34 9.14 18.80 -9.63
N LEU A 35 8.39 17.70 -9.76
CA LEU A 35 7.64 17.30 -10.93
C LEU A 35 6.14 17.26 -10.62
N THR A 36 5.31 17.72 -11.55
CA THR A 36 3.86 17.56 -11.43
C THR A 36 3.44 16.26 -12.08
N PRO A 37 2.79 15.33 -11.34
CA PRO A 37 2.23 14.13 -11.96
C PRO A 37 1.20 14.52 -13.02
N ASP A 38 1.31 13.95 -14.21
CA ASP A 38 0.28 14.14 -15.21
C ASP A 38 -0.93 13.22 -14.90
N TRP A 39 -2.06 13.48 -15.57
CA TRP A 39 -3.27 12.68 -15.36
C TRP A 39 -3.09 11.24 -15.84
N THR A 40 -2.18 10.95 -16.79
CA THR A 40 -1.95 9.61 -17.33
C THR A 40 -1.31 8.71 -16.30
N THR A 41 -0.26 9.19 -15.63
CA THR A 41 0.40 8.46 -14.54
C THR A 41 -0.51 8.33 -13.31
N SER A 42 -1.25 9.39 -12.98
CA SER A 42 -2.24 9.39 -11.90
C SER A 42 -3.35 8.36 -12.14
N PHE A 43 -3.84 8.22 -13.37
CA PHE A 43 -4.84 7.21 -13.74
C PHE A 43 -4.28 5.79 -13.63
N VAL A 44 -3.02 5.57 -14.02
CA VAL A 44 -2.38 4.25 -13.88
C VAL A 44 -2.21 3.88 -12.42
N VAL A 45 -1.77 4.80 -11.56
CA VAL A 45 -1.58 4.53 -10.13
C VAL A 45 -2.91 4.28 -9.44
N PHE A 46 -3.88 5.18 -9.57
CA PHE A 46 -5.20 5.04 -8.94
C PHE A 46 -5.96 3.82 -9.48
N GLY A 47 -6.12 3.75 -10.81
CA GLY A 47 -6.88 2.69 -11.46
C GLY A 47 -6.22 1.32 -11.30
N GLY A 48 -4.89 1.26 -11.45
CA GLY A 48 -4.11 0.04 -11.26
C GLY A 48 -4.20 -0.49 -9.84
N THR A 49 -4.10 0.38 -8.84
CA THR A 49 -4.27 -0.01 -7.43
C THR A 49 -5.69 -0.52 -7.18
N CYS A 50 -6.71 0.21 -7.63
CA CYS A 50 -8.10 -0.22 -7.49
C CYS A 50 -8.35 -1.57 -8.17
N PHE A 51 -7.84 -1.77 -9.39
CA PHE A 51 -7.94 -3.03 -10.11
C PHE A 51 -7.25 -4.18 -9.37
N VAL A 52 -5.96 -4.02 -9.05
CA VAL A 52 -5.15 -5.12 -8.47
C VAL A 52 -5.71 -5.57 -7.12
N TYR A 53 -6.05 -4.64 -6.22
CA TYR A 53 -6.58 -5.00 -4.90
C TYR A 53 -7.94 -5.70 -4.99
N ASN A 54 -8.83 -5.28 -5.88
CA ASN A 54 -10.10 -5.96 -6.10
C ASN A 54 -9.92 -7.32 -6.80
N ALA A 55 -9.02 -7.43 -7.79
CA ALA A 55 -8.75 -8.66 -8.52
C ALA A 55 -8.12 -9.76 -7.64
N LEU A 56 -7.14 -9.39 -6.80
CA LEU A 56 -6.49 -10.33 -5.88
C LEU A 56 -7.48 -10.95 -4.89
N ARG A 57 -8.41 -10.16 -4.38
CA ARG A 57 -9.43 -10.61 -3.42
C ARG A 57 -10.58 -11.35 -4.09
N TYR A 58 -10.94 -10.97 -5.32
CA TYR A 58 -11.94 -11.69 -6.11
C TYR A 58 -11.56 -13.16 -6.31
N ARG A 59 -10.27 -13.46 -6.45
CA ARG A 59 -9.76 -14.82 -6.62
C ARG A 59 -9.93 -15.70 -5.38
N VAL A 60 -9.92 -15.10 -4.18
CA VAL A 60 -10.04 -15.82 -2.88
C VAL A 60 -11.49 -15.97 -2.45
N ARG A 61 -12.44 -15.40 -3.20
CA ARG A 61 -13.87 -15.35 -2.86
C ARG A 61 -14.52 -16.71 -2.59
N ASN A 62 -14.06 -17.75 -3.27
CA ASN A 62 -14.63 -19.09 -3.17
C ASN A 62 -13.97 -19.93 -2.07
N ASP A 63 -13.06 -19.37 -1.31
CA ASP A 63 -12.42 -19.99 -0.18
C ASP A 63 -13.23 -19.65 1.08
N GLU A 64 -13.85 -20.65 1.72
CA GLU A 64 -14.70 -20.45 2.90
C GLU A 64 -13.91 -19.83 4.06
N ASP A 65 -12.66 -20.24 4.23
CA ASP A 65 -11.77 -19.70 5.28
C ASP A 65 -11.41 -18.24 5.03
N ALA A 66 -11.27 -17.84 3.75
CA ALA A 66 -11.00 -16.46 3.38
C ALA A 66 -12.20 -15.53 3.61
N SER A 67 -13.44 -16.05 3.63
CA SER A 67 -14.66 -15.28 3.89
C SER A 67 -14.71 -14.72 5.32
N ALA A 68 -13.92 -15.26 6.24
CA ALA A 68 -13.76 -14.70 7.59
C ALA A 68 -13.06 -13.33 7.61
N HIS A 69 -12.30 -12.98 6.55
CA HIS A 69 -11.64 -11.68 6.46
C HIS A 69 -12.65 -10.57 6.10
N PRO A 70 -12.74 -9.46 6.87
CA PRO A 70 -13.81 -8.46 6.75
C PRO A 70 -13.96 -7.86 5.36
N ILE A 71 -12.85 -7.64 4.64
CA ILE A 71 -12.87 -7.08 3.28
C ILE A 71 -13.36 -8.14 2.28
N VAL A 72 -12.95 -9.40 2.44
CA VAL A 72 -13.41 -10.49 1.57
C VAL A 72 -14.90 -10.73 1.79
N ALA A 73 -15.37 -10.75 3.04
CA ALA A 73 -16.79 -10.87 3.39
C ALA A 73 -17.64 -9.76 2.75
N TRP A 74 -17.16 -8.52 2.78
CA TRP A 74 -17.81 -7.39 2.12
C TRP A 74 -17.88 -7.59 0.60
N GLN A 75 -16.78 -8.00 -0.02
CA GLN A 75 -16.73 -8.24 -1.47
C GLN A 75 -17.61 -9.39 -1.92
N VAL A 76 -17.75 -10.43 -1.11
CA VAL A 76 -18.70 -11.52 -1.36
C VAL A 76 -20.14 -11.00 -1.32
N SER A 77 -20.50 -10.24 -0.28
CA SER A 77 -21.85 -9.67 -0.13
C SER A 77 -22.17 -8.58 -1.16
N HIS A 78 -21.18 -7.88 -1.68
CA HIS A 78 -21.31 -6.80 -2.67
C HIS A 78 -20.58 -7.12 -3.98
N TYR A 79 -20.67 -8.38 -4.45
CA TYR A 79 -19.84 -8.86 -5.56
C TYR A 79 -19.99 -8.04 -6.85
N LYS A 80 -21.21 -7.57 -7.18
CA LYS A 80 -21.44 -6.72 -8.37
C LYS A 80 -20.70 -5.38 -8.27
N VAL A 81 -20.69 -4.78 -7.09
CA VAL A 81 -19.96 -3.52 -6.84
C VAL A 81 -18.45 -3.76 -6.95
N SER A 82 -17.96 -4.84 -6.33
CA SER A 82 -16.53 -5.20 -6.42
C SER A 82 -16.08 -5.48 -7.86
N GLN A 83 -16.90 -6.17 -8.65
CA GLN A 83 -16.62 -6.38 -10.08
C GLN A 83 -16.64 -5.06 -10.87
N ALA A 84 -17.62 -4.20 -10.61
CA ALA A 84 -17.70 -2.91 -11.28
C ALA A 84 -16.47 -2.03 -10.95
N LEU A 85 -16.03 -2.00 -9.69
CA LEU A 85 -14.83 -1.27 -9.28
C LEU A 85 -13.57 -1.86 -9.90
N MET A 86 -13.46 -3.18 -9.99
CA MET A 86 -12.34 -3.85 -10.67
C MET A 86 -12.28 -3.48 -12.15
N LEU A 87 -13.41 -3.53 -12.88
CA LEU A 87 -13.47 -3.19 -14.30
C LEU A 87 -13.24 -1.69 -14.54
N LEU A 88 -13.79 -0.83 -13.68
CA LEU A 88 -13.58 0.62 -13.72
C LEU A 88 -12.11 0.96 -13.46
N GLY A 89 -11.51 0.35 -12.43
CA GLY A 89 -10.08 0.51 -12.14
C GLY A 89 -9.21 0.09 -13.31
N PHE A 90 -9.51 -1.07 -13.93
CA PHE A 90 -8.83 -1.52 -15.15
C PHE A 90 -8.98 -0.52 -16.31
N GLY A 91 -10.20 -0.04 -16.57
CA GLY A 91 -10.48 0.93 -17.63
C GLY A 91 -9.72 2.25 -17.44
N ILE A 92 -9.73 2.80 -16.20
CA ILE A 92 -8.99 4.00 -15.86
C ILE A 92 -7.48 3.79 -16.05
N ALA A 93 -6.93 2.69 -15.54
CA ALA A 93 -5.51 2.36 -15.72
C ALA A 93 -5.14 2.17 -17.19
N ALA A 94 -5.98 1.50 -17.98
CA ALA A 94 -5.76 1.29 -19.40
C ALA A 94 -5.74 2.62 -20.18
N ILE A 95 -6.66 3.54 -19.89
CA ILE A 95 -6.68 4.89 -20.51
C ILE A 95 -5.37 5.64 -20.22
N GLY A 96 -4.91 5.62 -18.97
CA GLY A 96 -3.61 6.20 -18.61
C GLY A 96 -2.45 5.53 -19.35
N ALA A 97 -2.45 4.20 -19.36
CA ALA A 97 -1.38 3.39 -19.96
C ALA A 97 -1.21 3.62 -21.48
N LEU A 98 -2.29 3.95 -22.21
CA LEU A 98 -2.22 4.21 -23.64
C LEU A 98 -1.28 5.36 -24.03
N ARG A 99 -0.93 6.24 -23.10
CA ARG A 99 -0.04 7.38 -23.32
C ARG A 99 1.33 7.25 -22.69
N LEU A 100 1.56 6.17 -21.92
CA LEU A 100 2.85 5.93 -21.31
C LEU A 100 3.86 5.37 -22.35
N PRO A 101 5.13 5.76 -22.24
CA PRO A 101 6.20 5.14 -23.01
C PRO A 101 6.29 3.63 -22.76
N LEU A 102 6.66 2.88 -23.80
CA LEU A 102 6.77 1.42 -23.72
C LEU A 102 7.73 0.96 -22.60
N SER A 103 8.81 1.71 -22.36
CA SER A 103 9.75 1.43 -21.28
C SER A 103 9.10 1.41 -19.90
N ILE A 104 8.22 2.36 -19.61
CA ILE A 104 7.46 2.40 -18.35
C ILE A 104 6.49 1.24 -18.29
N LEU A 105 5.74 0.98 -19.36
CA LEU A 105 4.81 -0.15 -19.43
C LEU A 105 5.51 -1.48 -19.13
N ILE A 106 6.70 -1.71 -19.69
CA ILE A 106 7.49 -2.92 -19.42
C ILE A 106 7.79 -3.03 -17.91
N VAL A 107 8.25 -1.94 -17.26
CA VAL A 107 8.55 -1.98 -15.83
C VAL A 107 7.31 -2.23 -14.99
N LEU A 108 6.18 -1.62 -15.33
CA LEU A 108 4.90 -1.87 -14.65
C LEU A 108 4.43 -3.32 -14.84
N PHE A 109 4.60 -3.90 -16.02
CA PHE A 109 4.32 -5.33 -16.26
C PHE A 109 5.24 -6.24 -15.44
N VAL A 110 6.53 -5.89 -15.29
CA VAL A 110 7.45 -6.61 -14.42
C VAL A 110 6.99 -6.54 -12.97
N ALA A 111 6.55 -5.37 -12.50
CA ALA A 111 6.01 -5.20 -11.14
C ALA A 111 4.76 -6.09 -10.92
N ILE A 112 3.82 -6.13 -11.87
CA ILE A 112 2.66 -7.04 -11.84
C ILE A 112 3.11 -8.50 -11.84
N GLY A 113 4.10 -8.83 -12.67
CA GLY A 113 4.70 -10.16 -12.74
C GLY A 113 5.31 -10.61 -11.41
N LEU A 114 6.00 -9.71 -10.70
CA LEU A 114 6.55 -9.98 -9.36
C LEU A 114 5.44 -10.31 -8.35
N VAL A 115 4.34 -9.56 -8.35
CA VAL A 115 3.18 -9.86 -7.51
C VAL A 115 2.59 -11.23 -7.87
N TRP A 116 2.44 -11.52 -9.15
CA TRP A 116 1.90 -12.80 -9.63
C TRP A 116 2.79 -13.99 -9.25
N ILE A 117 4.12 -13.87 -9.46
CA ILE A 117 5.11 -14.89 -9.08
C ILE A 117 5.08 -15.13 -7.58
N TYR A 118 5.04 -14.05 -6.78
CA TYR A 118 4.92 -14.16 -5.34
C TYR A 118 3.64 -14.94 -4.95
N MET A 119 2.50 -14.53 -5.45
CA MET A 119 1.20 -15.16 -5.14
C MET A 119 1.13 -16.62 -5.56
N ARG A 120 1.83 -17.02 -6.63
CA ARG A 120 1.77 -18.37 -7.19
C ARG A 120 2.79 -19.32 -6.59
N PHE A 121 4.00 -18.85 -6.35
CA PHE A 121 5.15 -19.71 -6.04
C PHE A 121 5.82 -19.41 -4.70
N LEU A 122 5.81 -18.17 -4.25
CA LEU A 122 6.58 -17.72 -3.08
C LEU A 122 5.72 -17.45 -1.85
N ARG A 123 4.42 -17.70 -1.93
CA ARG A 123 3.48 -17.42 -0.83
C ARG A 123 3.83 -18.16 0.48
N ALA A 124 4.43 -19.35 0.38
CA ALA A 124 4.94 -20.08 1.55
C ALA A 124 6.05 -19.33 2.31
N VAL A 125 6.75 -18.39 1.64
CA VAL A 125 7.77 -17.53 2.24
C VAL A 125 7.10 -16.23 2.69
N GLY A 126 6.29 -16.32 3.74
CA GLY A 126 5.39 -15.24 4.17
C GLY A 126 6.06 -13.89 4.44
N TRP A 127 7.30 -13.87 4.97
CA TRP A 127 8.04 -12.62 5.21
C TRP A 127 8.41 -11.86 3.93
N LEU A 128 8.49 -12.56 2.80
CA LEU A 128 8.79 -11.95 1.50
C LEU A 128 7.63 -11.09 0.99
N LYS A 129 6.38 -11.37 1.44
CA LYS A 129 5.19 -10.58 1.11
C LYS A 129 5.41 -9.09 1.34
N THR A 130 5.86 -8.73 2.54
CA THR A 130 6.02 -7.33 2.96
C THR A 130 7.10 -6.63 2.15
N ILE A 131 8.22 -7.31 1.85
CA ILE A 131 9.30 -6.75 1.01
C ILE A 131 8.81 -6.53 -0.43
N ILE A 132 8.15 -7.53 -1.02
CA ILE A 132 7.63 -7.41 -2.39
C ILE A 132 6.61 -6.28 -2.49
N VAL A 133 5.71 -6.16 -1.51
CA VAL A 133 4.75 -5.05 -1.47
C VAL A 133 5.47 -3.72 -1.46
N GLY A 134 6.46 -3.49 -0.58
CA GLY A 134 7.20 -2.23 -0.54
C GLY A 134 7.94 -1.91 -1.84
N VAL A 135 8.62 -2.92 -2.43
CA VAL A 135 9.35 -2.75 -3.70
C VAL A 135 8.39 -2.44 -4.86
N VAL A 136 7.29 -3.19 -4.98
CA VAL A 136 6.31 -2.97 -6.06
C VAL A 136 5.66 -1.59 -5.94
N TRP A 137 5.31 -1.17 -4.73
CA TRP A 137 4.76 0.17 -4.50
C TRP A 137 5.77 1.25 -4.88
N SER A 138 7.03 1.13 -4.47
CA SER A 138 8.08 2.08 -4.87
C SER A 138 8.22 2.17 -6.39
N ILE A 139 8.26 1.03 -7.08
CA ILE A 139 8.33 0.98 -8.55
C ILE A 139 7.11 1.70 -9.17
N VAL A 140 5.90 1.35 -8.75
CA VAL A 140 4.66 1.91 -9.34
C VAL A 140 4.53 3.41 -9.10
N LEU A 141 5.03 3.92 -7.98
CA LEU A 141 4.92 5.34 -7.63
C LEU A 141 6.00 6.21 -8.29
N ILE A 142 7.20 5.69 -8.51
CA ILE A 142 8.37 6.49 -8.93
C ILE A 142 8.69 6.33 -10.41
N VAL A 143 8.65 5.12 -10.94
CA VAL A 143 9.03 4.86 -12.35
C VAL A 143 8.22 5.67 -13.36
N PRO A 144 6.93 5.99 -13.15
CA PRO A 144 6.18 6.84 -14.07
C PRO A 144 6.76 8.23 -14.31
N PHE A 145 7.63 8.74 -13.44
CA PHE A 145 8.31 10.03 -13.62
C PHE A 145 9.53 9.97 -14.56
N GLN A 146 9.91 8.81 -15.08
CA GLN A 146 10.99 8.63 -16.07
C GLN A 146 12.35 9.21 -15.63
N LEU A 147 12.75 8.92 -14.41
CA LEU A 147 13.93 9.50 -13.79
C LEU A 147 15.25 9.06 -14.40
N ALA A 148 16.26 9.92 -14.30
CA ALA A 148 17.63 9.63 -14.68
C ALA A 148 18.40 8.78 -13.65
N TRP A 149 17.78 8.51 -12.48
CA TRP A 149 18.31 7.73 -11.37
C TRP A 149 19.55 8.34 -10.72
N SER A 150 19.44 9.59 -10.32
CA SER A 150 20.38 10.20 -9.39
C SER A 150 20.40 9.49 -8.02
N LEU A 151 21.39 9.77 -7.20
CA LEU A 151 21.47 9.22 -5.84
C LEU A 151 20.22 9.58 -5.01
N ASP A 152 19.74 10.83 -5.11
CA ASP A 152 18.58 11.29 -4.36
C ASP A 152 17.29 10.56 -4.78
N GLU A 153 17.12 10.29 -6.07
CA GLU A 153 15.99 9.52 -6.60
C GLU A 153 16.03 8.05 -6.14
N VAL A 154 17.21 7.45 -6.08
CA VAL A 154 17.39 6.09 -5.53
C VAL A 154 17.08 6.09 -4.02
N LEU A 155 17.56 7.07 -3.27
CA LEU A 155 17.27 7.19 -1.83
C LEU A 155 15.78 7.44 -1.58
N LEU A 156 15.13 8.28 -2.39
CA LEU A 156 13.66 8.46 -2.35
C LEU A 156 12.94 7.14 -2.61
N SER A 157 13.38 6.34 -3.59
CA SER A 157 12.79 5.03 -3.89
C SER A 157 12.90 4.06 -2.71
N ILE A 158 14.07 4.01 -2.07
CA ILE A 158 14.30 3.20 -0.87
C ILE A 158 13.43 3.70 0.28
N MET A 159 13.33 5.01 0.47
CA MET A 159 12.52 5.63 1.51
C MET A 159 11.04 5.28 1.35
N ILE A 160 10.48 5.38 0.15
CA ILE A 160 9.09 4.98 -0.14
C ILE A 160 8.88 3.48 0.09
N ALA A 161 9.81 2.63 -0.36
CA ALA A 161 9.73 1.20 -0.10
C ALA A 161 9.71 0.89 1.41
N LEU A 162 10.59 1.49 2.18
CA LEU A 162 10.66 1.32 3.64
C LEU A 162 9.43 1.88 4.35
N PHE A 163 8.89 3.01 3.88
CA PHE A 163 7.64 3.56 4.41
C PHE A 163 6.48 2.58 4.24
N ILE A 164 6.31 2.02 3.05
CA ILE A 164 5.28 1.01 2.77
C ILE A 164 5.53 -0.28 3.56
N ILE A 165 6.77 -0.76 3.67
CA ILE A 165 7.12 -1.92 4.51
C ILE A 165 6.72 -1.64 5.96
N GLY A 166 7.07 -0.46 6.48
CA GLY A 166 6.73 -0.04 7.83
C GLY A 166 5.22 -0.02 8.10
N LEU A 167 4.43 0.45 7.13
CA LEU A 167 2.96 0.43 7.21
C LEU A 167 2.39 -0.99 7.10
N THR A 168 3.00 -1.88 6.30
CA THR A 168 2.46 -3.23 6.03
C THR A 168 2.71 -4.20 7.19
N LEU A 169 3.81 -4.05 7.94
CA LEU A 169 4.16 -4.93 9.05
C LEU A 169 3.07 -5.04 10.14
N PRO A 170 2.43 -3.94 10.59
CA PRO A 170 1.32 -4.04 11.54
C PRO A 170 0.12 -4.83 11.02
N PHE A 171 -0.16 -4.80 9.70
CA PHE A 171 -1.25 -5.61 9.13
C PHE A 171 -1.01 -7.11 9.30
N GLU A 172 0.25 -7.57 9.31
CA GLU A 172 0.55 -8.98 9.58
C GLU A 172 0.15 -9.41 11.01
N ILE A 173 0.14 -8.46 11.98
CA ILE A 173 -0.36 -8.73 13.34
C ILE A 173 -1.87 -8.91 13.31
N HIS A 174 -2.58 -8.04 12.60
CA HIS A 174 -4.02 -8.09 12.43
C HIS A 174 -4.46 -9.34 11.66
N ASP A 175 -3.77 -9.66 10.58
CA ASP A 175 -4.14 -10.74 9.66
C ASP A 175 -3.63 -12.12 10.13
N GLN A 176 -2.87 -12.20 11.25
CA GLN A 176 -2.24 -13.42 11.71
C GLN A 176 -3.21 -14.61 11.83
N THR A 177 -4.39 -14.37 12.38
CA THR A 177 -5.41 -15.41 12.55
C THR A 177 -5.95 -15.88 11.19
N PHE A 178 -6.23 -14.96 10.28
CA PHE A 178 -6.73 -15.27 8.92
C PHE A 178 -5.68 -16.01 8.09
N ASP A 179 -4.45 -15.51 8.11
CA ASP A 179 -3.33 -16.13 7.40
C ASP A 179 -3.06 -17.55 7.90
N SER A 180 -3.19 -17.80 9.21
CA SER A 180 -3.01 -19.12 9.80
C SER A 180 -4.10 -20.12 9.37
N MET A 181 -5.35 -19.67 9.24
CA MET A 181 -6.47 -20.50 8.81
C MET A 181 -6.42 -20.77 7.30
N ALA A 182 -6.29 -19.70 6.50
CA ALA A 182 -6.32 -19.81 5.05
C ALA A 182 -5.04 -20.43 4.45
N HIS A 183 -3.90 -20.27 5.12
CA HIS A 183 -2.59 -20.74 4.62
C HIS A 183 -1.70 -21.22 5.76
N PRO A 184 -1.96 -22.40 6.36
CA PRO A 184 -1.22 -22.92 7.52
C PRO A 184 0.31 -23.05 7.31
N ALA A 185 0.74 -23.23 6.04
CA ALA A 185 2.15 -23.31 5.68
C ALA A 185 2.85 -21.95 5.59
N MET A 186 2.10 -20.83 5.52
CA MET A 186 2.64 -19.48 5.41
C MET A 186 3.11 -18.97 6.77
N LYS A 187 4.42 -18.70 6.88
CA LYS A 187 5.01 -18.09 8.08
C LYS A 187 5.39 -16.65 7.80
N THR A 188 4.51 -15.72 8.16
CA THR A 188 4.74 -14.27 8.05
C THR A 188 5.79 -13.81 9.06
N VAL A 189 6.15 -12.52 9.02
CA VAL A 189 7.12 -11.94 9.97
C VAL A 189 6.65 -12.12 11.41
N VAL A 190 5.36 -11.89 11.67
CA VAL A 190 4.80 -12.03 13.02
C VAL A 190 4.82 -13.48 13.53
N HIS A 191 4.63 -14.48 12.66
CA HIS A 191 4.74 -15.90 13.03
C HIS A 191 6.17 -16.32 13.38
N ARG A 192 7.18 -15.65 12.80
CA ARG A 192 8.59 -15.99 13.01
C ARG A 192 9.21 -15.25 14.20
N LEU A 193 8.90 -13.97 14.32
CA LEU A 193 9.57 -13.07 15.26
C LEU A 193 8.67 -12.66 16.43
N GLY A 194 7.36 -12.89 16.32
CA GLY A 194 6.38 -12.44 17.28
C GLY A 194 5.98 -10.97 17.12
N MET A 195 4.88 -10.60 17.75
CA MET A 195 4.26 -9.27 17.62
C MET A 195 5.23 -8.12 18.00
N GLN A 196 5.91 -8.23 19.13
CA GLN A 196 6.79 -7.16 19.61
C GLN A 196 7.97 -6.89 18.68
N ALA A 197 8.56 -7.94 18.10
CA ALA A 197 9.64 -7.77 17.13
C ALA A 197 9.13 -7.19 15.80
N THR A 198 7.92 -7.56 15.38
CA THR A 198 7.26 -7.00 14.18
C THR A 198 7.01 -5.50 14.37
N ILE A 199 6.52 -5.07 15.54
CA ILE A 199 6.35 -3.65 15.88
C ILE A 199 7.71 -2.92 15.84
N ARG A 200 8.75 -3.49 16.46
CA ARG A 200 10.11 -2.88 16.45
C ARG A 200 10.68 -2.76 15.05
N LEU A 201 10.46 -3.74 14.17
CA LEU A 201 10.85 -3.68 12.77
C LEU A 201 10.12 -2.55 12.03
N SER A 202 8.82 -2.42 12.23
CA SER A 202 8.03 -1.33 11.65
C SER A 202 8.57 0.03 12.10
N ILE A 203 8.81 0.21 13.40
CA ILE A 203 9.42 1.44 13.95
C ILE A 203 10.82 1.66 13.35
N GLY A 204 11.64 0.62 13.22
CA GLY A 204 12.94 0.68 12.57
C GLY A 204 12.86 1.22 11.13
N CYS A 205 11.86 0.76 10.34
CA CYS A 205 11.62 1.30 9.01
C CYS A 205 11.31 2.81 9.07
N PHE A 206 10.45 3.27 9.98
CA PHE A 206 10.14 4.70 10.11
C PHE A 206 11.30 5.53 10.61
N VAL A 207 12.16 5.00 11.49
CA VAL A 207 13.40 5.68 11.87
C VAL A 207 14.31 5.90 10.65
N VAL A 208 14.48 4.87 9.81
CA VAL A 208 15.29 5.01 8.59
C VAL A 208 14.62 5.98 7.61
N VAL A 209 13.29 5.95 7.45
CA VAL A 209 12.53 6.93 6.65
C VAL A 209 12.79 8.35 7.17
N GLY A 210 12.72 8.59 8.47
CA GLY A 210 13.02 9.90 9.07
C GLY A 210 14.45 10.37 8.82
N LEU A 211 15.44 9.47 8.92
CA LEU A 211 16.85 9.78 8.62
C LEU A 211 17.06 10.12 7.13
N LEU A 212 16.48 9.33 6.22
CA LEU A 212 16.55 9.59 4.78
C LEU A 212 15.83 10.90 4.44
N SER A 213 14.69 11.18 5.07
CA SER A 213 13.96 12.44 4.90
C SER A 213 14.79 13.63 5.35
N THR A 214 15.51 13.50 6.48
CA THR A 214 16.43 14.56 6.95
C THR A 214 17.55 14.79 5.95
N TYR A 215 18.13 13.73 5.39
CA TYR A 215 19.18 13.84 4.38
C TYR A 215 18.68 14.52 3.10
N LEU A 216 17.45 14.19 2.66
CA LEU A 216 16.81 14.77 1.48
C LEU A 216 16.19 16.17 1.73
N GLY A 217 16.29 16.70 2.96
CA GLY A 217 15.71 18.00 3.32
C GLY A 217 14.18 18.00 3.49
N MET A 218 13.54 16.82 3.61
CA MET A 218 12.08 16.64 3.67
C MET A 218 11.57 16.65 5.11
N VAL A 219 11.19 17.80 5.64
CA VAL A 219 10.65 17.93 7.01
C VAL A 219 9.37 17.12 7.21
N SER A 220 8.49 17.08 6.21
CA SER A 220 7.25 16.30 6.25
C SER A 220 7.50 14.81 6.48
N GLY A 221 8.55 14.26 5.88
CA GLY A 221 8.93 12.86 6.04
C GLY A 221 9.38 12.52 7.45
N VAL A 222 10.03 13.45 8.14
CA VAL A 222 10.36 13.30 9.57
C VAL A 222 9.08 13.30 10.43
N ILE A 223 8.18 14.25 10.18
CA ILE A 223 6.92 14.38 10.92
C ILE A 223 6.07 13.11 10.74
N ILE A 224 5.87 12.66 9.50
CA ILE A 224 5.05 11.46 9.23
C ILE A 224 5.65 10.21 9.86
N SER A 225 6.98 10.08 9.89
CA SER A 225 7.66 8.95 10.54
C SER A 225 7.37 8.89 12.04
N LEU A 226 7.35 10.03 12.72
CA LEU A 226 6.98 10.12 14.14
C LEU A 226 5.50 9.77 14.35
N VAL A 227 4.61 10.30 13.52
CA VAL A 227 3.16 10.02 13.57
C VAL A 227 2.90 8.53 13.37
N CYS A 228 3.49 7.92 12.31
CA CYS A 228 3.36 6.48 12.05
C CYS A 228 3.88 5.64 13.21
N THR A 229 5.02 6.02 13.80
CA THR A 229 5.55 5.33 14.99
C THR A 229 4.54 5.35 16.14
N GLY A 230 3.90 6.50 16.40
CA GLY A 230 2.86 6.62 17.41
C GLY A 230 1.64 5.71 17.17
N PHE A 231 1.22 5.58 15.91
CA PHE A 231 0.13 4.66 15.54
C PHE A 231 0.52 3.19 15.65
N VAL A 232 1.74 2.82 15.23
CA VAL A 232 2.24 1.45 15.29
C VAL A 232 2.42 0.96 16.72
N LEU A 233 2.80 1.82 17.64
CA LEU A 233 2.88 1.49 19.08
C LEU A 233 1.52 1.11 19.69
N GLN A 234 0.41 1.52 19.07
CA GLN A 234 -0.94 1.18 19.50
C GLN A 234 -1.46 -0.13 18.89
N CYS A 235 -0.70 -0.74 17.95
CA CYS A 235 -1.11 -1.97 17.30
C CYS A 235 -0.97 -3.18 18.23
N HIS A 236 -2.07 -3.92 18.40
CA HIS A 236 -2.15 -5.17 19.15
C HIS A 236 -3.32 -6.00 18.61
N GLU A 237 -3.45 -7.25 19.02
CA GLU A 237 -4.46 -8.20 18.51
C GLU A 237 -5.91 -7.70 18.64
N LYS A 238 -6.22 -6.84 19.61
CA LYS A 238 -7.57 -6.27 19.84
C LYS A 238 -7.77 -4.88 19.22
N THR A 239 -6.78 -4.38 18.49
CA THR A 239 -6.89 -3.07 17.84
C THR A 239 -7.98 -3.12 16.75
N PRO A 240 -8.90 -2.13 16.69
CA PRO A 240 -10.00 -2.15 15.73
C PRO A 240 -9.49 -2.13 14.28
N GLU A 241 -10.23 -2.80 13.38
CA GLU A 241 -9.95 -2.84 11.93
C GLU A 241 -9.75 -1.45 11.32
N SER A 242 -10.52 -0.45 11.76
CA SER A 242 -10.40 0.93 11.28
C SER A 242 -9.04 1.55 11.56
N HIS A 243 -8.34 1.11 12.59
CA HIS A 243 -6.98 1.56 12.88
C HIS A 243 -6.00 1.12 11.78
N TYR A 244 -6.15 -0.08 11.26
CA TYR A 244 -5.31 -0.60 10.19
C TYR A 244 -5.74 -0.05 8.83
N TYR A 245 -6.95 -0.35 8.40
CA TYR A 245 -7.41 -0.09 7.03
C TYR A 245 -7.79 1.38 6.76
N PHE A 246 -8.06 2.17 7.77
CA PHE A 246 -8.37 3.58 7.58
C PHE A 246 -7.24 4.50 8.04
N LEU A 247 -6.73 4.32 9.25
CA LEU A 247 -5.71 5.23 9.80
C LEU A 247 -4.33 4.92 9.24
N LEU A 248 -3.83 3.67 9.33
CA LEU A 248 -2.48 3.35 8.84
C LEU A 248 -2.37 3.51 7.31
N ASP A 249 -3.33 3.01 6.53
CA ASP A 249 -3.33 3.27 5.09
C ASP A 249 -3.45 4.78 4.81
N GLY A 250 -4.22 5.51 5.61
CA GLY A 250 -4.39 6.96 5.50
C GLY A 250 -3.11 7.78 5.72
N MET A 251 -2.04 7.19 6.29
CA MET A 251 -0.77 7.88 6.50
C MET A 251 -0.11 8.32 5.18
N MET A 252 -0.40 7.66 4.07
CA MET A 252 0.07 8.07 2.76
C MET A 252 -0.52 9.42 2.34
N ALA A 253 -1.83 9.61 2.50
CA ALA A 253 -2.49 10.89 2.25
C ALA A 253 -2.12 11.94 3.32
N ALA A 254 -1.96 11.52 4.58
CA ALA A 254 -1.53 12.41 5.65
C ALA A 254 -0.14 12.98 5.37
N TRP A 255 0.78 12.20 4.80
CA TRP A 255 2.09 12.70 4.42
C TRP A 255 1.99 13.81 3.37
N LEU A 256 1.21 13.63 2.32
CA LEU A 256 0.96 14.68 1.32
C LEU A 256 0.35 15.94 1.95
N MET A 257 -0.61 15.80 2.86
CA MET A 257 -1.22 16.95 3.54
C MET A 257 -0.21 17.70 4.42
N ILE A 258 0.69 16.99 5.10
CA ILE A 258 1.77 17.60 5.88
C ILE A 258 2.73 18.36 4.95
N GLU A 259 3.10 17.77 3.80
CA GLU A 259 3.95 18.43 2.81
C GLU A 259 3.34 19.76 2.35
N TRP A 260 2.08 19.77 1.97
CA TRP A 260 1.38 21.00 1.55
C TRP A 260 1.15 22.03 2.66
N ALA A 261 1.15 21.60 3.92
CA ALA A 261 0.96 22.50 5.05
C ALA A 261 2.26 23.18 5.50
N LEU A 262 3.41 22.69 5.08
CA LEU A 262 4.69 23.29 5.44
C LEU A 262 5.00 24.46 4.50
N PRO A 263 5.35 25.64 5.05
CA PRO A 263 5.82 26.77 4.23
C PRO A 263 7.22 26.42 3.69
N TYR A 264 7.41 26.49 2.40
CA TYR A 264 8.72 26.49 1.73
C TYR A 264 9.32 27.89 1.68
#